data_1cbfcfd47d33b331503b569eda38e47c
#
_entry.id   1cbfcfd47d33b331503b569eda38e47c
#
_cell.length_a   1.000
_cell.length_b   1.000
_cell.length_c   1.000
_cell.angle_alpha   90.00
_cell.angle_beta   90.00
_cell.angle_gamma   90.00
#
_symmetry.space_group_name_H-M   'P 1'
#
loop_
_entity.id
_entity.type
_entity.pdbx_description
1 polymer ?
#
loop_
_entity_poly.entity_id
_entity_poly.type
_entity_poly.pdbx_seq_one_letter_code
_entity_poly.pdbx_strand_id
1 'polypeptide(L)'
;LLKKINEELKITIVLVTHEMDVVKSIANRAVLLDNGKIVNAGNIQELFLKPNENMKKFLGYDEILPSFGTNIRLYFPKQHSMECTITNMARKLDINFNIVWGKLEKLNEDVLGNLVINIKNEDTKNVTEYLAKTGVLWEVVKDENGGDFNENSTGDKNLQTKE
;
A
#
# COMPACT_ATOMS: atom_id res chain seq x y z
N LEU A 1 -10.48 26.29 -5.31
CA LEU A 1 -10.92 27.46 -4.55
C LEU A 1 -10.41 27.43 -3.11
N LEU A 2 -10.78 26.43 -2.28
CA LEU A 2 -10.41 26.35 -0.84
C LEU A 2 -8.89 26.41 -0.60
N LYS A 3 -8.10 25.66 -1.38
CA LYS A 3 -6.64 25.66 -1.29
C LYS A 3 -6.07 27.06 -1.54
N LYS A 4 -6.55 27.75 -2.58
CA LYS A 4 -6.15 29.12 -2.91
C LYS A 4 -6.49 30.10 -1.79
N ILE A 5 -7.70 30.01 -1.24
CA ILE A 5 -8.13 30.83 -0.09
C ILE A 5 -7.22 30.60 1.14
N ASN A 6 -6.92 29.34 1.46
CA ASN A 6 -6.02 28.99 2.55
C ASN A 6 -4.61 29.58 2.36
N GLU A 7 -4.08 29.50 1.12
CA GLU A 7 -2.75 30.01 0.77
C GLU A 7 -2.68 31.53 0.80
N GLU A 8 -3.71 32.22 0.27
CA GLU A 8 -3.76 33.69 0.20
C GLU A 8 -4.04 34.33 1.55
N LEU A 9 -5.03 33.81 2.30
CA LEU A 9 -5.48 34.40 3.56
C LEU A 9 -4.77 33.84 4.79
N LYS A 10 -3.96 32.79 4.63
CA LYS A 10 -3.25 32.10 5.75
C LYS A 10 -4.16 31.65 6.89
N ILE A 11 -5.40 31.31 6.56
CA ILE A 11 -6.40 30.85 7.54
C ILE A 11 -6.40 29.33 7.66
N THR A 12 -6.77 28.82 8.83
CA THR A 12 -7.04 27.38 9.01
C THR A 12 -8.45 27.09 8.55
N ILE A 13 -8.60 26.07 7.67
CA ILE A 13 -9.91 25.61 7.21
C ILE A 13 -10.15 24.23 7.79
N VAL A 14 -11.27 24.06 8.49
CA VAL A 14 -11.75 22.75 8.96
C VAL A 14 -12.91 22.31 8.05
N LEU A 15 -12.74 21.16 7.41
CA LEU A 15 -13.74 20.57 6.54
C LEU A 15 -14.21 19.25 7.12
N VAL A 16 -15.53 19.08 7.24
CA VAL A 16 -16.16 17.81 7.61
C VAL A 16 -16.80 17.23 6.35
N THR A 17 -16.33 16.05 5.93
CA THR A 17 -16.81 15.39 4.71
C THR A 17 -16.58 13.89 4.80
N HIS A 18 -17.35 13.12 4.05
CA HIS A 18 -17.10 11.71 3.76
C HIS A 18 -16.52 11.49 2.35
N GLU A 19 -16.29 12.56 1.61
CA GLU A 19 -15.73 12.55 0.25
C GLU A 19 -14.20 12.41 0.31
N MET A 20 -13.69 11.18 0.16
CA MET A 20 -12.25 10.92 0.25
C MET A 20 -11.43 11.62 -0.83
N ASP A 21 -11.98 11.81 -2.02
CA ASP A 21 -11.27 12.51 -3.10
C ASP A 21 -11.05 13.99 -2.76
N VAL A 22 -12.00 14.62 -2.06
CA VAL A 22 -11.85 15.97 -1.54
C VAL A 22 -10.76 16.00 -0.47
N VAL A 23 -10.81 15.08 0.50
CA VAL A 23 -9.78 14.98 1.55
C VAL A 23 -8.39 14.81 0.94
N LYS A 24 -8.23 13.87 0.00
CA LYS A 24 -6.95 13.59 -0.69
C LYS A 24 -6.42 14.79 -1.48
N SER A 25 -7.32 15.60 -2.04
CA SER A 25 -6.92 16.70 -2.92
C SER A 25 -6.52 17.98 -2.21
N ILE A 26 -7.01 18.23 -0.99
CA ILE A 26 -6.82 19.51 -0.32
C ILE A 26 -6.32 19.44 1.13
N ALA A 27 -6.52 18.31 1.83
CA ALA A 27 -6.17 18.24 3.25
C ALA A 27 -4.66 18.08 3.47
N ASN A 28 -4.15 18.71 4.55
CA ASN A 28 -2.81 18.50 5.07
C ASN A 28 -2.83 17.49 6.23
N ARG A 29 -3.89 17.54 7.02
CA ARG A 29 -4.14 16.66 8.16
C ARG A 29 -5.58 16.17 8.11
N ALA A 30 -5.81 15.00 8.65
CA ALA A 30 -7.16 14.46 8.79
C ALA A 30 -7.38 13.85 10.16
N VAL A 31 -8.65 13.83 10.56
CA VAL A 31 -9.14 13.11 11.73
C VAL A 31 -10.26 12.21 11.26
N LEU A 32 -10.10 10.91 11.45
CA LEU A 32 -11.14 9.94 11.15
C LEU A 32 -12.02 9.74 12.39
N LEU A 33 -13.32 9.96 12.19
CA LEU A 33 -14.34 9.74 13.21
C LEU A 33 -15.18 8.50 12.85
N ASP A 34 -15.35 7.63 13.82
CA ASP A 34 -16.28 6.51 13.75
C ASP A 34 -17.14 6.49 15.02
N ASN A 35 -18.47 6.47 14.86
CA ASN A 35 -19.44 6.50 15.95
C ASN A 35 -19.15 7.59 17.02
N GLY A 36 -18.75 8.79 16.56
CA GLY A 36 -18.44 9.94 17.44
C GLY A 36 -17.10 9.85 18.17
N LYS A 37 -16.28 8.84 17.88
CA LYS A 37 -14.94 8.67 18.48
C LYS A 37 -13.86 8.88 17.43
N ILE A 38 -12.75 9.47 17.85
CA ILE A 38 -11.56 9.57 17.00
C ILE A 38 -10.90 8.18 16.93
N VAL A 39 -10.84 7.60 15.74
CA VAL A 39 -10.22 6.30 15.49
C VAL A 39 -8.85 6.43 14.83
N ASN A 40 -8.60 7.57 14.17
CA ASN A 40 -7.28 7.89 13.62
C ASN A 40 -7.14 9.40 13.43
N ALA A 41 -5.92 9.94 13.55
CA ALA A 41 -5.63 11.35 13.30
C ALA A 41 -4.15 11.51 12.93
N GLY A 42 -3.85 12.38 11.99
CA GLY A 42 -2.46 12.65 11.61
C GLY A 42 -2.28 13.44 10.33
N ASN A 43 -1.06 13.43 9.85
CA ASN A 43 -0.72 13.93 8.52
C ASN A 43 -1.38 13.05 7.46
N ILE A 44 -1.91 13.67 6.41
CA ILE A 44 -2.66 12.95 5.37
C ILE A 44 -1.78 11.91 4.65
N GLN A 45 -0.52 12.25 4.39
CA GLN A 45 0.40 11.32 3.72
C GLN A 45 0.70 10.09 4.58
N GLU A 46 0.93 10.28 5.89
CA GLU A 46 1.18 9.16 6.82
C GLU A 46 -0.04 8.25 6.95
N LEU A 47 -1.24 8.85 7.08
CA LEU A 47 -2.49 8.11 7.19
C LEU A 47 -2.78 7.22 5.97
N PHE A 48 -2.43 7.68 4.76
CA PHE A 48 -2.67 6.93 3.53
C PHE A 48 -1.50 6.03 3.13
N LEU A 49 -0.26 6.41 3.45
CA LEU A 49 0.89 5.57 3.14
C LEU A 49 0.92 4.33 4.03
N LYS A 50 0.72 4.51 5.35
CA LYS A 50 0.73 3.42 6.32
C LYS A 50 -0.56 3.41 7.15
N PRO A 51 -1.70 3.04 6.53
CA PRO A 51 -2.98 3.02 7.21
C PRO A 51 -3.02 1.95 8.31
N ASN A 52 -3.53 2.32 9.49
CA ASN A 52 -3.85 1.34 10.53
C ASN A 52 -5.12 0.54 10.16
N GLU A 53 -5.45 -0.49 10.92
CA GLU A 53 -6.57 -1.40 10.61
C GLU A 53 -7.92 -0.65 10.47
N ASN A 54 -8.17 0.36 11.29
CA ASN A 54 -9.39 1.16 11.19
C ASN A 54 -9.42 1.95 9.87
N MET A 55 -8.27 2.51 9.48
CA MET A 55 -8.14 3.24 8.22
C MET A 55 -8.25 2.31 7.01
N LYS A 56 -7.67 1.11 7.07
CA LYS A 56 -7.81 0.09 6.01
C LYS A 56 -9.27 -0.27 5.80
N LYS A 57 -10.01 -0.57 6.87
CA LYS A 57 -11.46 -0.85 6.82
C LYS A 57 -12.22 0.33 6.23
N PHE A 58 -11.94 1.54 6.66
CA PHE A 58 -12.58 2.74 6.17
C PHE A 58 -12.30 3.00 4.69
N LEU A 59 -11.08 2.71 4.22
CA LEU A 59 -10.68 2.85 2.81
C LEU A 59 -11.14 1.68 1.94
N GLY A 60 -11.81 0.68 2.53
CA GLY A 60 -12.24 -0.52 1.82
C GLY A 60 -11.04 -1.36 1.32
N TYR A 61 -9.96 -1.41 2.09
CA TYR A 61 -8.84 -2.28 1.76
C TYR A 61 -9.22 -3.71 2.12
N ASP A 62 -9.51 -4.48 1.08
CA ASP A 62 -9.77 -5.91 1.18
C ASP A 62 -8.52 -6.64 0.72
N GLU A 63 -7.70 -7.03 1.69
CA GLU A 63 -6.42 -7.68 1.45
C GLU A 63 -6.56 -9.18 1.72
N ILE A 64 -6.49 -9.98 0.67
CA ILE A 64 -6.42 -11.43 0.78
C ILE A 64 -4.98 -11.83 0.46
N LEU A 65 -4.23 -12.23 1.48
CA LEU A 65 -2.83 -12.57 1.33
C LEU A 65 -2.62 -14.08 1.34
N PRO A 66 -1.65 -14.61 0.57
CA PRO A 66 -1.29 -16.03 0.64
C PRO A 66 -0.84 -16.45 2.04
N SER A 67 -1.28 -17.65 2.47
CA SER A 67 -0.84 -18.26 3.73
C SER A 67 0.52 -18.96 3.62
N PHE A 68 1.03 -19.16 2.39
CA PHE A 68 2.33 -19.76 2.11
C PHE A 68 3.37 -18.69 1.76
N GLY A 69 4.65 -19.02 1.92
CA GLY A 69 5.74 -18.08 1.66
C GLY A 69 5.80 -16.95 2.70
N THR A 70 6.44 -15.86 2.34
CA THR A 70 6.55 -14.65 3.16
C THR A 70 5.93 -13.47 2.41
N ASN A 71 4.95 -12.82 3.01
CA ASN A 71 4.36 -11.61 2.47
C ASN A 71 5.13 -10.40 3.00
N ILE A 72 5.62 -9.55 2.10
CA ILE A 72 6.33 -8.31 2.43
C ILE A 72 5.58 -7.14 1.85
N ARG A 73 5.19 -6.21 2.70
CA ARG A 73 4.58 -4.94 2.31
C ARG A 73 5.67 -3.91 2.10
N LEU A 74 5.56 -3.19 1.01
CA LEU A 74 6.46 -2.13 0.60
C LEU A 74 5.68 -0.82 0.52
N TYR A 75 6.24 0.23 1.08
CA TYR A 75 5.67 1.57 1.07
C TYR A 75 6.55 2.49 0.22
N PHE A 76 5.94 3.11 -0.77
CA PHE A 76 6.60 4.03 -1.69
C PHE A 76 6.09 5.45 -1.45
N PRO A 77 6.74 6.22 -0.57
CA PRO A 77 6.49 7.66 -0.48
C PRO A 77 6.94 8.36 -1.77
N LYS A 78 6.49 9.59 -2.00
CA LYS A 78 6.77 10.41 -3.18
C LYS A 78 8.21 10.28 -3.70
N GLN A 79 9.18 10.30 -2.80
CA GLN A 79 10.61 10.29 -3.14
C GLN A 79 11.07 9.00 -3.82
N HIS A 80 10.40 7.88 -3.58
CA HIS A 80 10.75 6.55 -4.08
C HIS A 80 9.77 6.01 -5.14
N SER A 81 8.70 6.76 -5.44
CA SER A 81 7.67 6.30 -6.39
C SER A 81 8.17 6.17 -7.83
N MET A 82 9.28 6.82 -8.17
CA MET A 82 9.89 6.77 -9.51
C MET A 82 11.09 5.82 -9.63
N GLU A 83 11.47 5.16 -8.56
CA GLU A 83 12.60 4.23 -8.57
C GLU A 83 12.16 2.82 -8.98
N CYS A 84 12.97 2.15 -9.79
CA CYS A 84 12.71 0.77 -10.22
C CYS A 84 13.09 -0.25 -9.13
N THR A 85 12.75 0.01 -7.87
CA THR A 85 13.19 -0.78 -6.71
C THR A 85 12.82 -2.24 -6.85
N ILE A 86 11.58 -2.55 -7.23
CA ILE A 86 11.05 -3.91 -7.35
C ILE A 86 11.80 -4.71 -8.42
N THR A 87 11.95 -4.14 -9.61
CA THR A 87 12.63 -4.81 -10.72
C THR A 87 14.13 -4.93 -10.51
N ASN A 88 14.74 -3.94 -9.86
CA ASN A 88 16.15 -3.97 -9.49
C ASN A 88 16.41 -5.04 -8.41
N MET A 89 15.51 -5.19 -7.45
CA MET A 89 15.57 -6.24 -6.43
C MET A 89 15.50 -7.63 -7.08
N ALA A 90 14.50 -7.88 -7.92
CA ALA A 90 14.32 -9.15 -8.61
C ALA A 90 15.58 -9.56 -9.39
N ARG A 91 16.11 -8.63 -10.19
CA ARG A 91 17.31 -8.88 -11.01
C ARG A 91 18.57 -9.10 -10.19
N LYS A 92 18.76 -8.29 -9.13
CA LYS A 92 19.98 -8.32 -8.32
C LYS A 92 20.08 -9.54 -7.42
N LEU A 93 18.93 -10.01 -6.94
CA LEU A 93 18.84 -11.19 -6.09
C LEU A 93 18.55 -12.47 -6.87
N ASP A 94 18.26 -12.37 -8.18
CA ASP A 94 17.85 -13.48 -9.03
C ASP A 94 16.68 -14.28 -8.46
N ILE A 95 15.63 -13.55 -8.01
CA ILE A 95 14.44 -14.13 -7.39
C ILE A 95 13.18 -13.84 -8.19
N ASN A 96 12.23 -14.75 -8.08
CA ASN A 96 10.86 -14.57 -8.55
C ASN A 96 9.94 -14.33 -7.35
N PHE A 97 8.93 -13.46 -7.52
CA PHE A 97 7.90 -13.20 -6.53
C PHE A 97 6.56 -12.87 -7.19
N ASN A 98 5.50 -13.01 -6.44
CA ASN A 98 4.17 -12.58 -6.87
C ASN A 98 3.83 -11.24 -6.25
N ILE A 99 3.16 -10.36 -7.01
CA ILE A 99 2.47 -9.20 -6.47
C ILE A 99 1.07 -9.67 -6.11
N VAL A 100 0.77 -9.68 -4.81
CA VAL A 100 -0.48 -10.24 -4.29
C VAL A 100 -1.49 -9.18 -3.92
N TRP A 101 -1.04 -7.96 -3.70
CA TRP A 101 -1.88 -6.79 -3.49
C TRP A 101 -1.11 -5.51 -3.83
N GLY A 102 -1.82 -4.47 -4.25
CA GLY A 102 -1.20 -3.16 -4.49
C GLY A 102 -2.20 -2.04 -4.70
N LYS A 103 -1.83 -0.85 -4.26
CA LYS A 103 -2.61 0.35 -4.43
C LYS A 103 -1.74 1.58 -4.65
N LEU A 104 -2.13 2.42 -5.58
CA LEU A 104 -1.57 3.75 -5.78
C LEU A 104 -2.61 4.78 -5.35
N GLU A 105 -2.21 5.70 -4.50
CA GLU A 105 -3.04 6.78 -3.99
C GLU A 105 -2.48 8.13 -4.44
N LYS A 106 -3.32 8.92 -5.10
CA LYS A 106 -2.97 10.30 -5.42
C LYS A 106 -3.38 11.21 -4.26
N LEU A 107 -2.40 11.88 -3.66
CA LEU A 107 -2.62 12.86 -2.60
C LEU A 107 -2.09 14.22 -3.05
N ASN A 108 -2.98 15.18 -3.27
CA ASN A 108 -2.62 16.45 -3.91
C ASN A 108 -1.92 16.20 -5.26
N GLU A 109 -0.65 16.62 -5.37
CA GLU A 109 0.20 16.38 -6.55
C GLU A 109 1.12 15.16 -6.40
N ASP A 110 1.06 14.46 -5.28
CA ASP A 110 1.93 13.33 -4.96
C ASP A 110 1.23 12.00 -5.25
N VAL A 111 2.02 11.00 -5.60
CA VAL A 111 1.57 9.61 -5.72
C VAL A 111 2.26 8.79 -4.65
N LEU A 112 1.47 8.09 -3.84
CA LEU A 112 1.95 7.13 -2.86
C LEU A 112 1.64 5.72 -3.35
N GLY A 113 2.59 4.80 -3.16
CA GLY A 113 2.42 3.39 -3.50
C GLY A 113 2.41 2.52 -2.25
N ASN A 114 1.55 1.52 -2.24
CA ASN A 114 1.54 0.46 -1.26
C ASN A 114 1.40 -0.86 -2.01
N LEU A 115 2.34 -1.77 -1.81
CA LEU A 115 2.45 -3.02 -2.56
C LEU A 115 2.74 -4.17 -1.60
N VAL A 116 2.10 -5.31 -1.78
CA VAL A 116 2.46 -6.55 -1.08
C VAL A 116 2.98 -7.54 -2.09
N ILE A 117 4.20 -8.01 -1.85
CA ILE A 117 4.82 -9.11 -2.61
C ILE A 117 4.83 -10.38 -1.75
N ASN A 118 4.66 -11.52 -2.41
CA ASN A 118 4.83 -12.83 -1.79
C ASN A 118 6.08 -13.48 -2.37
N ILE A 119 6.98 -13.90 -1.51
CA ILE A 119 8.27 -14.54 -1.85
C ILE A 119 8.36 -15.91 -1.18
N LYS A 120 9.29 -16.73 -1.64
CA LYS A 120 9.62 -17.98 -0.96
C LYS A 120 10.27 -17.69 0.40
N ASN A 121 10.02 -18.54 1.39
CA ASN A 121 10.59 -18.37 2.74
C ASN A 121 12.11 -18.33 2.74
N GLU A 122 12.75 -19.09 1.85
CA GLU A 122 14.22 -19.14 1.69
C GLU A 122 14.82 -17.79 1.25
N ASP A 123 14.06 -16.97 0.51
CA ASP A 123 14.51 -15.67 -0.01
C ASP A 123 14.32 -14.52 0.99
N THR A 124 13.58 -14.75 2.08
CA THR A 124 13.17 -13.70 3.03
C THR A 124 14.36 -12.90 3.55
N LYS A 125 15.43 -13.59 3.95
CA LYS A 125 16.63 -12.94 4.50
C LYS A 125 17.30 -12.02 3.47
N ASN A 126 17.51 -12.51 2.26
CA ASN A 126 18.18 -11.76 1.19
C ASN A 126 17.36 -10.53 0.78
N VAL A 127 16.03 -10.68 0.70
CA VAL A 127 15.10 -9.61 0.34
C VAL A 127 15.08 -8.54 1.43
N THR A 128 14.95 -8.92 2.69
CA THR A 128 14.92 -7.94 3.80
C THR A 128 16.24 -7.20 3.97
N GLU A 129 17.39 -7.87 3.79
CA GLU A 129 18.71 -7.23 3.79
C GLU A 129 18.87 -6.26 2.59
N TYR A 130 18.32 -6.59 1.44
CA TYR A 130 18.31 -5.70 0.29
C TYR A 130 17.48 -4.46 0.55
N LEU A 131 16.24 -4.64 1.00
CA LEU A 131 15.30 -3.56 1.28
C LEU A 131 15.83 -2.60 2.35
N ALA A 132 16.47 -3.13 3.40
CA ALA A 132 17.09 -2.31 4.43
C ALA A 132 18.18 -1.35 3.89
N LYS A 133 18.81 -1.68 2.76
CA LYS A 133 19.85 -0.86 2.12
C LYS A 133 19.28 0.17 1.13
N THR A 134 18.04 0.02 0.70
CA THR A 134 17.43 0.89 -0.32
C THR A 134 16.69 2.09 0.26
N GLY A 135 16.47 2.13 1.58
CA GLY A 135 15.69 3.18 2.22
C GLY A 135 14.17 3.08 2.00
N VAL A 136 13.70 2.09 1.25
CA VAL A 136 12.26 1.80 1.10
C VAL A 136 11.72 1.30 2.43
N LEU A 137 10.59 1.85 2.86
CA LEU A 137 9.89 1.36 4.06
C LEU A 137 9.22 0.02 3.75
N TRP A 138 9.39 -0.95 4.62
CA TRP A 138 8.80 -2.28 4.46
C TRP A 138 8.44 -2.93 5.79
N GLU A 139 7.57 -3.92 5.74
CA GLU A 139 7.23 -4.80 6.87
C GLU A 139 6.84 -6.18 6.38
N VAL A 140 7.07 -7.20 7.20
CA VAL A 140 6.53 -8.55 6.98
C VAL A 140 5.10 -8.57 7.49
N VAL A 141 4.15 -8.97 6.64
CA VAL A 141 2.74 -9.04 6.97
C VAL A 141 2.24 -10.49 6.96
N LYS A 142 1.35 -10.80 7.88
CA LYS A 142 0.67 -12.10 7.94
C LYS A 142 -0.75 -11.95 7.43
N ASP A 143 -1.30 -13.01 6.88
CA ASP A 143 -2.72 -13.07 6.60
C ASP A 143 -3.49 -13.17 7.94
N GLU A 144 -4.20 -12.11 8.30
CA GLU A 144 -5.07 -12.11 9.48
C GLU A 144 -6.47 -12.65 9.16
N ASN A 145 -6.82 -12.79 7.88
CA ASN A 145 -8.15 -13.19 7.41
C ASN A 145 -8.27 -14.63 6.91
N GLY A 146 -7.18 -15.41 6.93
CA GLY A 146 -7.19 -16.86 6.67
C GLY A 146 -7.79 -17.26 5.31
N GLY A 147 -7.50 -16.50 4.25
CA GLY A 147 -7.89 -16.91 2.90
C GLY A 147 -7.11 -18.15 2.46
N ASP A 148 -7.78 -19.28 2.31
CA ASP A 148 -7.21 -20.53 1.77
C ASP A 148 -6.84 -20.36 0.28
N PHE A 149 -5.68 -19.76 0.01
CA PHE A 149 -5.00 -19.98 -1.25
C PHE A 149 -4.31 -21.35 -1.21
N ASN A 150 -5.04 -22.38 -1.65
CA ASN A 150 -4.48 -23.72 -1.79
C ASN A 150 -3.47 -23.73 -2.94
N GLU A 151 -2.25 -24.25 -2.70
CA GLU A 151 -1.21 -24.48 -3.71
C GLU A 151 -1.64 -25.37 -4.89
N ASN A 152 -2.79 -26.02 -4.80
CA ASN A 152 -3.27 -27.04 -5.75
C ASN A 152 -4.13 -26.50 -6.90
N SER A 153 -4.23 -25.22 -7.15
CA SER A 153 -5.01 -24.68 -8.28
C SER A 153 -4.20 -24.41 -9.56
N THR A 154 -2.98 -24.92 -9.68
CA THR A 154 -2.31 -25.06 -10.98
C THR A 154 -2.83 -26.31 -11.68
N GLY A 155 -4.11 -26.28 -11.99
CA GLY A 155 -4.72 -27.27 -12.89
C GLY A 155 -4.25 -27.03 -14.32
N ASP A 156 -3.47 -27.96 -14.82
CA ASP A 156 -3.27 -28.25 -16.25
C ASP A 156 -4.54 -27.93 -17.05
N LYS A 157 -4.50 -26.91 -17.87
CA LYS A 157 -5.38 -26.81 -19.03
C LYS A 157 -4.52 -26.64 -20.27
N ASN A 158 -4.21 -27.81 -20.86
CA ASN A 158 -3.83 -27.97 -22.25
C ASN A 158 -4.55 -26.96 -23.17
N LEU A 159 -3.83 -25.98 -23.64
CA LEU A 159 -4.17 -25.27 -24.86
C LEU A 159 -3.87 -26.19 -26.02
N GLN A 160 -4.84 -27.02 -26.41
CA GLN A 160 -4.80 -27.66 -27.72
C GLN A 160 -5.06 -26.56 -28.77
N THR A 161 -4.01 -26.14 -29.44
CA THR A 161 -4.06 -25.51 -30.75
C THR A 161 -4.73 -26.47 -31.72
N LYS A 162 -5.88 -26.09 -32.26
CA LYS A 162 -6.41 -26.71 -33.50
C LYS A 162 -5.92 -25.89 -34.68
N GLU A 163 -5.34 -26.62 -35.61
CA GLU A 163 -5.05 -26.21 -36.99
C GLU A 163 -6.27 -25.66 -37.74
#